data_c1ff1495d2c4d013c10b7a973430a31a
#
_entry.id   c1ff1495d2c4d013c10b7a973430a31a
#
_cell.length_a   1.000
_cell.length_b   1.000
_cell.length_c   1.000
_cell.angle_alpha   90.00
_cell.angle_beta   90.00
_cell.angle_gamma   90.00
#
_symmetry.space_group_name_H-M   'P 1'
#
loop_
_entity.id
_entity.type
_entity.pdbx_description
1 polymer ?
#
loop_
_entity_poly.entity_id
_entity_poly.type
_entity_poly.pdbx_seq_one_letter_code
_entity_poly.pdbx_strand_id
1 'polypeptide(L)'
;MTKQIQITLPDGSVRNYDQGITGLQIAASISEGLARNVLAAKINGQVWDATRPITEDSSLQLLTWNDTEGKSTFWHSSAHLMAEALEALYPGVKLGIGPSIETGFYYDVDFGDHKLDGEELEKIENKMLELGRLKSDYIRKEISKKDAVGYFQQKGDENKLDLLEGL
;
A
#
# COMPACT_ATOMS: atom_id res chain seq x y z
N MET A 1 19.95 17.63 19.26
CA MET A 1 20.69 16.75 18.34
C MET A 1 19.75 15.59 18.02
N THR A 2 19.50 15.34 16.75
CA THR A 2 18.69 14.20 16.31
C THR A 2 19.45 12.91 16.63
N LYS A 3 18.77 11.90 17.17
CA LYS A 3 19.39 10.60 17.44
C LYS A 3 19.76 9.96 16.08
N GLN A 4 20.98 9.42 15.98
CA GLN A 4 21.43 8.70 14.80
C GLN A 4 21.10 7.22 14.92
N ILE A 5 20.80 6.58 13.80
CA ILE A 5 20.62 5.14 13.64
C ILE A 5 21.54 4.60 12.55
N GLN A 6 21.87 3.33 12.66
CA GLN A 6 22.69 2.61 11.69
C GLN A 6 21.83 1.78 10.75
N ILE A 7 22.01 1.95 9.46
CA ILE A 7 21.32 1.18 8.43
C ILE A 7 22.34 0.32 7.68
N THR A 8 22.14 -1.00 7.76
CA THR A 8 22.94 -1.98 7.02
C THR A 8 22.28 -2.28 5.68
N LEU A 9 22.99 -2.02 4.59
CA LEU A 9 22.54 -2.28 3.22
C LEU A 9 22.88 -3.71 2.77
N PRO A 10 22.27 -4.22 1.66
CA PRO A 10 22.47 -5.61 1.22
C PRO A 10 23.91 -5.96 0.85
N ASP A 11 24.74 -4.98 0.49
CA ASP A 11 26.18 -5.15 0.22
C ASP A 11 27.03 -5.24 1.50
N GLY A 12 26.40 -5.19 2.68
CA GLY A 12 27.06 -5.18 3.98
C GLY A 12 27.55 -3.82 4.43
N SER A 13 27.42 -2.76 3.62
CA SER A 13 27.79 -1.42 4.02
C SER A 13 26.85 -0.88 5.09
N VAL A 14 27.41 -0.13 6.06
CA VAL A 14 26.65 0.50 7.14
C VAL A 14 26.71 2.02 6.95
N ARG A 15 25.55 2.66 7.00
CA ARG A 15 25.40 4.11 6.90
C ARG A 15 24.65 4.66 8.10
N ASN A 16 25.03 5.86 8.55
CA ASN A 16 24.34 6.55 9.63
C ASN A 16 23.32 7.54 9.05
N TYR A 17 22.13 7.55 9.63
CA TYR A 17 21.03 8.45 9.28
C TYR A 17 20.36 8.99 10.53
N ASP A 18 19.64 10.08 10.41
CA ASP A 18 18.79 10.58 11.47
C ASP A 18 17.64 9.60 11.74
N GLN A 19 17.33 9.37 12.99
CA GLN A 19 16.15 8.58 13.43
C GLN A 19 14.89 9.16 12.80
N GLY A 20 14.05 8.29 12.22
CA GLY A 20 12.85 8.70 11.50
C GLY A 20 13.04 8.82 9.99
N ILE A 21 14.24 8.57 9.48
CA ILE A 21 14.45 8.47 8.02
C ILE A 21 13.58 7.36 7.43
N THR A 22 13.17 7.52 6.17
CA THR A 22 12.36 6.54 5.45
C THR A 22 13.17 5.80 4.38
N GLY A 23 12.70 4.61 3.98
CA GLY A 23 13.33 3.87 2.87
C GLY A 23 13.39 4.68 1.59
N LEU A 24 12.34 5.46 1.29
CA LEU A 24 12.30 6.35 0.12
C LEU A 24 13.36 7.45 0.18
N GLN A 25 13.56 8.07 1.35
CA GLN A 25 14.60 9.09 1.54
C GLN A 25 16.00 8.50 1.42
N ILE A 26 16.21 7.27 1.93
CA ILE A 26 17.48 6.56 1.74
C ILE A 26 17.70 6.26 0.25
N ALA A 27 16.67 5.79 -0.47
CA ALA A 27 16.75 5.58 -1.92
C ALA A 27 17.15 6.87 -2.66
N ALA A 28 16.55 8.01 -2.32
CA ALA A 28 16.87 9.31 -2.89
C ALA A 28 18.30 9.75 -2.58
N SER A 29 18.83 9.44 -1.39
CA SER A 29 20.22 9.71 -1.02
C SER A 29 21.24 8.89 -1.82
N ILE A 30 20.82 7.76 -2.38
CA ILE A 30 21.65 6.90 -3.24
C ILE A 30 21.57 7.37 -4.70
N SER A 31 20.36 7.46 -5.25
CA SER A 31 20.11 8.06 -6.56
C SER A 31 18.63 8.37 -6.77
N GLU A 32 18.35 9.42 -7.56
CA GLU A 32 16.98 9.74 -7.97
C GLU A 32 16.32 8.64 -8.81
N GLY A 33 17.10 7.91 -9.61
CA GLY A 33 16.63 6.79 -10.39
C GLY A 33 16.11 5.65 -9.51
N LEU A 34 16.83 5.34 -8.44
CA LEU A 34 16.41 4.34 -7.45
C LEU A 34 15.14 4.80 -6.73
N ALA A 35 15.10 6.06 -6.27
CA ALA A 35 13.93 6.60 -5.58
C ALA A 35 12.64 6.52 -6.42
N ARG A 36 12.74 6.71 -7.75
CA ARG A 36 11.59 6.56 -8.65
C ARG A 36 11.12 5.12 -8.84
N ASN A 37 12.00 4.15 -8.59
CA ASN A 37 11.72 2.74 -8.83
C ASN A 37 11.43 1.93 -7.56
N VAL A 38 11.64 2.51 -6.37
CA VAL A 38 11.33 1.85 -5.09
C VAL A 38 9.82 1.74 -4.91
N LEU A 39 9.36 0.53 -4.61
CA LEU A 39 7.94 0.20 -4.35
C LEU A 39 7.69 -0.03 -2.86
N ALA A 40 8.67 -0.60 -2.15
CA ALA A 40 8.59 -0.89 -0.72
C ALA A 40 10.00 -0.94 -0.11
N ALA A 41 10.07 -0.99 1.22
CA ALA A 41 11.30 -1.22 1.97
C ALA A 41 11.19 -2.52 2.78
N LYS A 42 12.22 -3.36 2.77
CA LYS A 42 12.31 -4.54 3.63
C LYS A 42 13.22 -4.23 4.81
N ILE A 43 12.62 -4.07 5.98
CA ILE A 43 13.29 -3.70 7.22
C ILE A 43 13.37 -4.91 8.13
N ASN A 44 14.58 -5.34 8.50
CA ASN A 44 14.79 -6.52 9.34
C ASN A 44 14.01 -7.76 8.84
N GLY A 45 13.95 -7.94 7.51
CA GLY A 45 13.23 -9.04 6.87
C GLY A 45 11.73 -8.83 6.68
N GLN A 46 11.13 -7.76 7.18
CA GLN A 46 9.71 -7.43 7.03
C GLN A 46 9.48 -6.35 5.97
N VAL A 47 8.47 -6.53 5.13
CA VAL A 47 8.09 -5.54 4.10
C VAL A 47 7.29 -4.41 4.76
N TRP A 48 7.75 -3.19 4.53
CA TRP A 48 7.15 -1.94 5.03
C TRP A 48 6.87 -0.99 3.86
N ASP A 49 5.96 -0.06 4.09
CA ASP A 49 5.83 1.09 3.19
C ASP A 49 7.14 1.85 3.09
N ALA A 50 7.54 2.22 1.87
CA ALA A 50 8.79 2.95 1.64
C ALA A 50 8.85 4.31 2.37
N THR A 51 7.68 4.85 2.74
CA THR A 51 7.51 6.12 3.48
C THR A 51 7.42 5.95 5.00
N ARG A 52 7.42 4.69 5.51
CA ARG A 52 7.36 4.45 6.95
C ARG A 52 8.69 4.83 7.62
N PRO A 53 8.67 5.64 8.72
CA PRO A 53 9.87 6.03 9.44
C PRO A 53 10.59 4.84 10.10
N ILE A 54 11.92 4.81 9.97
CA ILE A 54 12.80 3.85 10.63
C ILE A 54 13.34 4.52 11.90
N THR A 55 13.14 3.87 13.06
CA THR A 55 13.41 4.48 14.37
C THR A 55 14.53 3.80 15.15
N GLU A 56 15.12 2.74 14.61
CA GLU A 56 16.17 1.95 15.25
C GLU A 56 17.17 1.40 14.23
N ASP A 57 18.31 0.94 14.71
CA ASP A 57 19.30 0.28 13.87
C ASP A 57 18.68 -0.91 13.15
N SER A 58 18.83 -0.98 11.83
CA SER A 58 18.10 -1.95 11.02
C SER A 58 18.88 -2.36 9.78
N SER A 59 18.57 -3.55 9.28
CA SER A 59 18.89 -3.93 7.91
C SER A 59 17.83 -3.38 6.96
N LEU A 60 18.25 -2.91 5.79
CA LEU A 60 17.36 -2.36 4.77
C LEU A 60 17.66 -2.99 3.41
N GLN A 61 16.62 -3.48 2.74
CA GLN A 61 16.62 -3.75 1.30
C GLN A 61 15.52 -2.90 0.65
N LEU A 62 15.87 -2.14 -0.37
CA LEU A 62 14.92 -1.38 -1.17
C LEU A 62 14.33 -2.29 -2.24
N LEU A 63 13.01 -2.47 -2.20
CA LEU A 63 12.29 -3.37 -3.11
C LEU A 63 11.79 -2.60 -4.33
N THR A 64 12.04 -3.16 -5.51
CA THR A 64 11.67 -2.61 -6.80
C THR A 64 10.79 -3.59 -7.56
N TRP A 65 10.47 -3.28 -8.82
CA TRP A 65 9.74 -4.20 -9.72
C TRP A 65 10.48 -5.52 -9.98
N ASN A 66 11.78 -5.58 -9.76
CA ASN A 66 12.55 -6.80 -9.92
C ASN A 66 12.41 -7.79 -8.76
N ASP A 67 11.88 -7.31 -7.63
CA ASP A 67 11.69 -8.09 -6.42
C ASP A 67 10.25 -8.62 -6.33
N THR A 68 10.07 -9.88 -5.92
CA THR A 68 8.73 -10.49 -5.79
C THR A 68 7.84 -9.72 -4.82
N GLU A 69 8.39 -9.35 -3.65
CA GLU A 69 7.66 -8.56 -2.65
C GLU A 69 7.36 -7.14 -3.15
N GLY A 70 8.25 -6.54 -3.96
CA GLY A 70 8.00 -5.25 -4.60
C GLY A 70 6.81 -5.31 -5.56
N LYS A 71 6.76 -6.33 -6.43
CA LYS A 71 5.61 -6.59 -7.31
C LYS A 71 4.33 -6.82 -6.53
N SER A 72 4.39 -7.67 -5.49
CA SER A 72 3.22 -7.96 -4.65
C SER A 72 2.68 -6.68 -3.99
N THR A 73 3.55 -5.81 -3.46
CA THR A 73 3.15 -4.52 -2.89
C THR A 73 2.50 -3.61 -3.94
N PHE A 74 3.06 -3.56 -5.15
CA PHE A 74 2.48 -2.77 -6.25
C PHE A 74 1.08 -3.26 -6.64
N TRP A 75 0.92 -4.58 -6.83
CA TRP A 75 -0.37 -5.16 -7.18
C TRP A 75 -1.42 -4.97 -6.08
N HIS A 76 -1.02 -5.13 -4.82
CA HIS A 76 -1.92 -4.87 -3.69
C HIS A 76 -2.36 -3.39 -3.63
N SER A 77 -1.43 -2.46 -3.82
CA SER A 77 -1.75 -1.02 -3.90
C SER A 77 -2.65 -0.70 -5.09
N SER A 78 -2.46 -1.38 -6.23
CA SER A 78 -3.32 -1.24 -7.41
C SER A 78 -4.75 -1.74 -7.14
N ALA A 79 -4.89 -2.83 -6.36
CA ALA A 79 -6.20 -3.30 -5.92
C ALA A 79 -6.93 -2.26 -5.05
N HIS A 80 -6.22 -1.61 -4.12
CA HIS A 80 -6.81 -0.51 -3.33
C HIS A 80 -7.20 0.69 -4.18
N LEU A 81 -6.38 1.07 -5.17
CA LEU A 81 -6.70 2.15 -6.10
C LEU A 81 -7.97 1.83 -6.92
N MET A 82 -8.13 0.57 -7.34
CA MET A 82 -9.35 0.12 -8.01
C MET A 82 -10.56 0.18 -7.07
N ALA A 83 -10.41 -0.23 -5.82
CA ALA A 83 -11.48 -0.13 -4.82
C ALA A 83 -11.94 1.32 -4.63
N GLU A 84 -11.02 2.28 -4.52
CA GLU A 84 -11.32 3.71 -4.43
C GLU A 84 -12.05 4.23 -5.68
N ALA A 85 -11.63 3.80 -6.87
CA ALA A 85 -12.30 4.15 -8.12
C ALA A 85 -13.74 3.60 -8.17
N LEU A 86 -13.94 2.37 -7.73
CA LEU A 86 -15.25 1.74 -7.66
C LEU A 86 -16.19 2.43 -6.67
N GLU A 87 -15.72 2.73 -5.45
CA GLU A 87 -16.50 3.49 -4.47
C GLU A 87 -16.90 4.88 -4.99
N ALA A 88 -16.02 5.54 -5.76
CA ALA A 88 -16.29 6.85 -6.34
C ALA A 88 -17.32 6.82 -7.49
N LEU A 89 -17.33 5.75 -8.29
CA LEU A 89 -18.23 5.61 -9.45
C LEU A 89 -19.57 4.94 -9.08
N TYR A 90 -19.56 4.03 -8.13
CA TYR A 90 -20.71 3.21 -7.74
C TYR A 90 -20.97 3.34 -6.24
N PRO A 91 -21.64 4.42 -5.78
CA PRO A 91 -21.99 4.59 -4.37
C PRO A 91 -22.78 3.39 -3.84
N GLY A 92 -22.31 2.79 -2.75
CA GLY A 92 -22.95 1.61 -2.14
C GLY A 92 -22.45 0.27 -2.68
N VAL A 93 -21.47 0.25 -3.58
CA VAL A 93 -20.79 -0.97 -3.99
C VAL A 93 -20.18 -1.68 -2.77
N LYS A 94 -20.32 -3.00 -2.70
CA LYS A 94 -19.73 -3.79 -1.62
C LYS A 94 -18.43 -4.41 -2.08
N LEU A 95 -17.39 -4.14 -1.34
CA LEU A 95 -16.03 -4.59 -1.63
C LEU A 95 -15.67 -5.78 -0.72
N GLY A 96 -15.27 -6.89 -1.31
CA GLY A 96 -14.77 -8.07 -0.61
C GLY A 96 -13.25 -7.97 -0.35
N ILE A 97 -12.50 -8.94 -0.82
CA ILE A 97 -11.05 -9.01 -0.73
C ILE A 97 -10.39 -8.84 -2.10
N GLY A 98 -9.20 -8.23 -2.10
CA GLY A 98 -8.43 -7.99 -3.32
C GLY A 98 -6.97 -8.41 -3.14
N PRO A 99 -6.64 -9.72 -3.09
CA PRO A 99 -5.27 -10.16 -2.92
C PRO A 99 -4.45 -9.92 -4.20
N SER A 100 -3.16 -9.65 -4.00
CA SER A 100 -2.19 -9.72 -5.09
C SER A 100 -1.91 -11.17 -5.47
N ILE A 101 -1.70 -11.40 -6.76
CA ILE A 101 -1.26 -12.67 -7.33
C ILE A 101 0.05 -12.46 -8.10
N GLU A 102 0.67 -13.51 -8.62
CA GLU A 102 1.98 -13.44 -9.28
C GLU A 102 2.03 -12.40 -10.42
N THR A 103 0.97 -12.31 -11.22
CA THR A 103 0.93 -11.48 -12.42
C THR A 103 -0.17 -10.41 -12.39
N GLY A 104 -0.60 -9.99 -11.19
CA GLY A 104 -1.66 -8.99 -11.06
C GLY A 104 -2.37 -9.05 -9.72
N PHE A 105 -3.64 -8.76 -9.75
CA PHE A 105 -4.56 -8.86 -8.62
C PHE A 105 -5.97 -9.17 -9.13
N TYR A 106 -6.85 -9.59 -8.25
CA TYR A 106 -8.30 -9.58 -8.46
C TYR A 106 -8.98 -8.94 -7.27
N TYR A 107 -10.24 -8.59 -7.44
CA TYR A 107 -11.05 -8.00 -6.38
C TYR A 107 -12.47 -8.57 -6.46
N ASP A 108 -12.97 -9.06 -5.34
CA ASP A 108 -14.36 -9.48 -5.24
C ASP A 108 -15.23 -8.25 -5.00
N VAL A 109 -16.16 -8.01 -5.93
CA VAL A 109 -17.02 -6.82 -5.91
C VAL A 109 -18.47 -7.23 -6.12
N ASP A 110 -19.34 -6.77 -5.24
CA ASP A 110 -20.79 -6.95 -5.37
C ASP A 110 -21.44 -5.63 -5.82
N PHE A 111 -21.93 -5.64 -7.05
CA PHE A 111 -22.69 -4.53 -7.65
C PHE A 111 -24.21 -4.73 -7.50
N GLY A 112 -24.67 -5.70 -6.73
CA GLY A 112 -26.06 -6.11 -6.69
C GLY A 112 -26.53 -6.67 -8.04
N ASP A 113 -27.65 -6.17 -8.55
CA ASP A 113 -28.18 -6.60 -9.86
C ASP A 113 -27.50 -5.93 -11.07
N HIS A 114 -26.61 -4.96 -10.82
CA HIS A 114 -25.91 -4.23 -11.87
C HIS A 114 -24.79 -5.09 -12.48
N LYS A 115 -24.72 -5.12 -13.82
CA LYS A 115 -23.69 -5.82 -14.58
C LYS A 115 -22.85 -4.82 -15.34
N LEU A 116 -21.55 -4.87 -15.12
CA LEU A 116 -20.61 -4.01 -15.85
C LEU A 116 -20.57 -4.39 -17.35
N ASP A 117 -20.57 -3.37 -18.20
CA ASP A 117 -20.29 -3.48 -19.63
C ASP A 117 -18.88 -2.95 -19.97
N GLY A 118 -18.52 -2.99 -21.27
CA GLY A 118 -17.20 -2.56 -21.73
C GLY A 118 -16.95 -1.06 -21.51
N GLU A 119 -17.98 -0.22 -21.62
CA GLU A 119 -17.85 1.24 -21.42
C GLU A 119 -17.62 1.56 -19.94
N GLU A 120 -18.22 0.79 -19.04
CA GLU A 120 -18.05 0.96 -17.60
C GLU A 120 -16.66 0.51 -17.15
N LEU A 121 -16.12 -0.56 -17.73
CA LEU A 121 -14.73 -0.96 -17.49
C LEU A 121 -13.75 0.16 -17.87
N GLU A 122 -13.97 0.82 -19.01
CA GLU A 122 -13.16 1.98 -19.43
C GLU A 122 -13.31 3.16 -18.46
N LYS A 123 -14.51 3.42 -17.94
CA LYS A 123 -14.73 4.45 -16.91
C LYS A 123 -13.96 4.16 -15.62
N ILE A 124 -13.95 2.89 -15.19
CA ILE A 124 -13.19 2.45 -14.01
C ILE A 124 -11.69 2.67 -14.24
N GLU A 125 -11.15 2.23 -15.38
CA GLU A 125 -9.74 2.44 -15.75
C GLU A 125 -9.38 3.93 -15.75
N ASN A 126 -10.17 4.76 -16.40
CA ASN A 126 -9.96 6.21 -16.44
C ASN A 126 -9.99 6.84 -15.04
N LYS A 127 -10.90 6.37 -14.17
CA LYS A 127 -10.96 6.84 -12.78
C LYS A 127 -9.75 6.42 -11.98
N MET A 128 -9.26 5.20 -12.15
CA MET A 128 -8.01 4.76 -11.53
C MET A 128 -6.81 5.62 -11.98
N LEU A 129 -6.72 5.93 -13.28
CA LEU A 129 -5.67 6.82 -13.80
C LEU A 129 -5.77 8.23 -13.23
N GLU A 130 -6.99 8.79 -13.10
CA GLU A 130 -7.24 10.08 -12.46
C GLU A 130 -6.73 10.08 -11.02
N LEU A 131 -7.17 9.11 -10.21
CA LEU A 131 -6.78 8.97 -8.80
C LEU A 131 -5.26 8.79 -8.64
N GLY A 132 -4.65 7.94 -9.48
CA GLY A 132 -3.21 7.72 -9.46
C GLY A 132 -2.39 8.99 -9.75
N ARG A 133 -2.92 9.91 -10.58
CA ARG A 133 -2.28 11.21 -10.87
C ARG A 133 -2.33 12.19 -9.69
N LEU A 134 -3.26 12.02 -8.76
CA LEU A 134 -3.34 12.84 -7.55
C LEU A 134 -2.15 12.61 -6.61
N LYS A 135 -1.47 11.46 -6.72
CA LYS A 135 -0.33 11.08 -5.87
C LYS A 135 -0.64 11.21 -4.38
N SER A 136 -1.85 10.79 -3.99
CA SER A 136 -2.28 10.82 -2.59
C SER A 136 -1.38 9.95 -1.72
N ASP A 137 -1.01 10.48 -0.55
CA ASP A 137 -0.16 9.76 0.40
C ASP A 137 -0.96 8.65 1.11
N TYR A 138 -0.32 7.49 1.28
CA TYR A 138 -0.83 6.45 2.17
C TYR A 138 -0.48 6.79 3.61
N ILE A 139 -1.49 7.03 4.44
CA ILE A 139 -1.32 7.34 5.86
C ILE A 139 -1.61 6.10 6.69
N ARG A 140 -0.56 5.50 7.27
CA ARG A 140 -0.69 4.37 8.18
C ARG A 140 -1.18 4.84 9.56
N LYS A 141 -2.24 4.19 10.06
CA LYS A 141 -2.75 4.39 11.43
C LYS A 141 -2.89 3.03 12.11
N GLU A 142 -2.51 2.98 13.38
CA GLU A 142 -2.81 1.85 14.27
C GLU A 142 -3.99 2.25 15.13
N ILE A 143 -5.05 1.45 15.09
CA ILE A 143 -6.27 1.66 15.86
C ILE A 143 -6.63 0.38 16.62
N SER A 144 -7.38 0.51 17.72
CA SER A 144 -7.87 -0.67 18.44
C SER A 144 -8.90 -1.43 17.60
N LYS A 145 -9.04 -2.76 17.84
CA LYS A 145 -10.11 -3.56 17.20
C LYS A 145 -11.50 -2.93 17.42
N LYS A 146 -11.74 -2.39 18.62
CA LYS A 146 -13.01 -1.71 18.97
C LYS A 146 -13.26 -0.49 18.09
N ASP A 147 -12.23 0.35 17.86
CA ASP A 147 -12.37 1.55 17.04
C ASP A 147 -12.53 1.17 15.55
N ALA A 148 -11.82 0.12 15.10
CA ALA A 148 -11.99 -0.41 13.74
C ALA A 148 -13.44 -0.91 13.51
N VAL A 149 -13.99 -1.68 14.45
CA VAL A 149 -15.39 -2.15 14.38
C VAL A 149 -16.34 -0.96 14.31
N GLY A 150 -16.19 0.05 15.20
CA GLY A 150 -17.02 1.26 15.19
C GLY A 150 -16.96 2.02 13.87
N TYR A 151 -15.76 2.13 13.27
CA TYR A 151 -15.56 2.78 11.97
C TYR A 151 -16.29 2.06 10.84
N PHE A 152 -16.15 0.72 10.74
CA PHE A 152 -16.80 -0.05 9.68
C PHE A 152 -18.31 -0.21 9.88
N GLN A 153 -18.78 -0.20 11.13
CA GLN A 153 -20.24 -0.12 11.42
C GLN A 153 -20.84 1.18 10.91
N GLN A 154 -20.17 2.33 11.12
CA GLN A 154 -20.63 3.62 10.60
C GLN A 154 -20.62 3.67 9.06
N LYS A 155 -19.68 2.97 8.42
CA LYS A 155 -19.64 2.82 6.96
C LYS A 155 -20.67 1.84 6.40
N GLY A 156 -21.25 0.98 7.23
CA GLY A 156 -22.12 -0.11 6.78
C GLY A 156 -21.38 -1.21 6.01
N ASP A 157 -20.10 -1.38 6.27
CA ASP A 157 -19.22 -2.35 5.58
C ASP A 157 -19.22 -3.68 6.32
N GLU A 158 -20.24 -4.50 6.05
CA GLU A 158 -20.43 -5.83 6.68
C GLU A 158 -19.25 -6.77 6.38
N ASN A 159 -18.71 -6.74 5.15
CA ASN A 159 -17.59 -7.60 4.77
C ASN A 159 -16.33 -7.33 5.62
N LYS A 160 -16.06 -6.06 5.94
CA LYS A 160 -14.94 -5.70 6.81
C LYS A 160 -15.20 -6.03 8.27
N LEU A 161 -16.46 -5.99 8.70
CA LEU A 161 -16.83 -6.42 10.06
C LEU A 161 -16.60 -7.92 10.24
N ASP A 162 -17.02 -8.74 9.29
CA ASP A 162 -16.78 -10.20 9.32
C ASP A 162 -15.31 -10.54 9.37
N LEU A 163 -14.46 -9.82 8.59
CA LEU A 163 -13.00 -10.00 8.63
C LEU A 163 -12.41 -9.63 10.01
N LEU A 164 -12.94 -8.61 10.67
CA LEU A 164 -12.49 -8.20 12.01
C LEU A 164 -12.89 -9.19 13.09
N GLU A 165 -14.01 -9.93 12.94
CA GLU A 165 -14.41 -10.96 13.89
C GLU A 165 -13.41 -12.12 13.94
N GLY A 166 -12.78 -12.44 12.80
CA GLY A 166 -11.76 -13.49 12.68
C GLY A 166 -10.37 -13.15 13.20
N LEU A 167 -10.12 -11.90 13.60
CA LEU A 167 -8.87 -11.41 14.22
C LEU A 167 -8.98 -11.39 15.75
#